data_79d50bf708d1a53f7d16df6d80a29678
#
_entry.id   79d50bf708d1a53f7d16df6d80a29678
#
_cell.length_a   1.000
_cell.length_b   1.000
_cell.length_c   1.000
_cell.angle_alpha   90.00
_cell.angle_beta   90.00
_cell.angle_gamma   90.00
#
_symmetry.space_group_name_H-M   'P 1'
#
loop_
_entity.id
_entity.type
_entity.pdbx_description
1 polymer ?
#
loop_
_entity_poly.entity_id
_entity_poly.type
_entity_poly.pdbx_seq_one_letter_code
_entity_poly.pdbx_strand_id
1 'polypeptide(L)'
;MSATILEARPAAPMPAPSDTVLEVRDLVTHFPTRAGVVKAVDGVSFTLRRGRTLCVVGESGSGKSVTARSILQIVDAPGRIVGGAMVLHRPDGSSVDLAKLHPRSRQIRAVRGREIAMIFQEPMSSLSPVHTVGDQITEVLRLHLGMSKAQARARCIELLGQVEIPRPEQVIDRYTFEFSGGMRQRVMIAMSLACNPSLLIADEPTTALDVTTQAEILDLIKRLQAQHGMAVMFITHDMGVVAEIADEVLVMYHGKVVEGGPVDQVFHAPQNAYTKMLIGSVLKLEHEAEIRQHRKPIEAEVPPVLD
;
A
#
# COMPACT_ATOMS: atom_id res chain seq x y z
N MET A 1 39.83 45.03 -15.31
CA MET A 1 38.37 44.88 -15.14
C MET A 1 38.07 43.43 -14.84
N SER A 2 38.01 43.09 -13.55
CA SER A 2 37.73 41.71 -13.12
C SER A 2 36.22 41.58 -12.89
N ALA A 3 35.59 40.70 -13.66
CA ALA A 3 34.18 40.35 -13.46
C ALA A 3 34.07 39.31 -12.33
N THR A 4 33.49 39.72 -11.23
CA THR A 4 33.15 38.87 -10.09
C THR A 4 31.93 38.01 -10.50
N ILE A 5 32.15 36.72 -10.68
CA ILE A 5 31.07 35.75 -10.88
C ILE A 5 30.37 35.61 -9.53
N LEU A 6 29.14 36.10 -9.43
CA LEU A 6 28.24 35.82 -8.32
C LEU A 6 27.81 34.34 -8.38
N GLU A 7 28.42 33.51 -7.51
CA GLU A 7 27.92 32.14 -7.28
C GLU A 7 26.51 32.23 -6.71
N ALA A 8 25.58 31.60 -7.44
CA ALA A 8 24.19 31.45 -6.99
C ALA A 8 24.15 30.63 -5.70
N ARG A 9 23.73 31.25 -4.62
CA ARG A 9 23.50 30.61 -3.33
C ARG A 9 22.45 29.49 -3.51
N PRO A 10 22.70 28.24 -3.07
CA PRO A 10 21.69 27.20 -3.16
C PRO A 10 20.44 27.64 -2.42
N ALA A 11 19.29 27.55 -3.06
CA ALA A 11 17.99 27.86 -2.46
C ALA A 11 17.81 27.06 -1.17
N ALA A 12 17.46 27.72 -0.09
CA ALA A 12 17.12 27.06 1.18
C ALA A 12 15.99 26.07 0.92
N PRO A 13 16.01 24.86 1.51
CA PRO A 13 14.93 23.90 1.35
C PRO A 13 13.63 24.55 1.83
N MET A 14 12.59 24.53 0.98
CA MET A 14 11.25 24.98 1.37
C MET A 14 10.81 24.16 2.58
N PRO A 15 10.21 24.77 3.62
CA PRO A 15 9.63 24.02 4.72
C PRO A 15 8.58 23.06 4.14
N ALA A 16 8.66 21.78 4.51
CA ALA A 16 7.67 20.80 4.12
C ALA A 16 6.28 21.24 4.58
N PRO A 17 5.24 21.09 3.76
CA PRO A 17 3.88 21.34 4.21
C PRO A 17 3.61 20.58 5.52
N SER A 18 2.93 21.21 6.47
CA SER A 18 2.65 20.65 7.80
C SER A 18 1.86 19.33 7.78
N ASP A 19 1.25 18.98 6.65
CA ASP A 19 0.47 17.76 6.40
C ASP A 19 1.25 16.62 5.73
N THR A 20 2.49 16.84 5.28
CA THR A 20 3.32 15.80 4.64
C THR A 20 3.78 14.77 5.65
N VAL A 21 3.55 13.48 5.34
CA VAL A 21 4.04 12.34 6.12
C VAL A 21 5.31 11.77 5.50
N LEU A 22 5.31 11.53 4.19
CA LEU A 22 6.46 11.01 3.46
C LEU A 22 6.65 11.77 2.16
N GLU A 23 7.88 12.18 1.89
CA GLU A 23 8.29 12.75 0.61
C GLU A 23 9.33 11.85 -0.04
N VAL A 24 9.04 11.36 -1.24
CA VAL A 24 9.94 10.57 -2.07
C VAL A 24 10.41 11.43 -3.23
N ARG A 25 11.73 11.53 -3.42
CA ARG A 25 12.37 12.32 -4.48
C ARG A 25 13.33 11.46 -5.26
N ASP A 26 13.13 11.38 -6.57
CA ASP A 26 14.02 10.73 -7.55
C ASP A 26 14.49 9.33 -7.11
N LEU A 27 13.59 8.56 -6.51
CA LEU A 27 13.90 7.21 -6.02
C LEU A 27 14.33 6.31 -7.17
N VAL A 28 15.51 5.68 -7.01
CA VAL A 28 16.06 4.72 -7.97
C VAL A 28 16.38 3.41 -7.28
N THR A 29 15.78 2.31 -7.77
CA THR A 29 16.03 0.95 -7.27
C THR A 29 16.35 0.03 -8.43
N HIS A 30 17.52 -0.58 -8.39
CA HIS A 30 18.06 -1.44 -9.44
C HIS A 30 18.22 -2.88 -8.98
N PHE A 31 18.00 -3.81 -9.91
CA PHE A 31 18.30 -5.23 -9.76
C PHE A 31 19.39 -5.64 -10.76
N PRO A 32 20.63 -5.84 -10.31
CA PRO A 32 21.66 -6.39 -11.15
C PRO A 32 21.35 -7.86 -11.47
N THR A 33 21.30 -8.19 -12.75
CA THR A 33 21.06 -9.54 -13.26
C THR A 33 22.20 -9.99 -14.18
N ARG A 34 22.23 -11.26 -14.55
CA ARG A 34 23.22 -11.76 -15.52
C ARG A 34 23.08 -11.12 -16.91
N ALA A 35 21.88 -10.69 -17.26
CA ALA A 35 21.58 -10.04 -18.55
C ALA A 35 21.75 -8.50 -18.52
N GLY A 36 22.14 -7.92 -17.38
CA GLY A 36 22.28 -6.47 -17.22
C GLY A 36 21.55 -5.96 -15.97
N VAL A 37 21.34 -4.66 -15.92
CA VAL A 37 20.67 -3.99 -14.79
C VAL A 37 19.21 -3.72 -15.12
N VAL A 38 18.30 -4.30 -14.35
CA VAL A 38 16.88 -3.97 -14.40
C VAL A 38 16.62 -2.78 -13.48
N LYS A 39 16.14 -1.67 -14.06
CA LYS A 39 15.74 -0.47 -13.33
C LYS A 39 14.28 -0.59 -12.90
N ALA A 40 14.04 -1.26 -11.79
CA ALA A 40 12.68 -1.50 -11.31
C ALA A 40 11.97 -0.22 -10.83
N VAL A 41 12.75 0.77 -10.34
CA VAL A 41 12.31 2.13 -10.04
C VAL A 41 13.36 3.07 -10.60
N ASP A 42 12.97 4.05 -11.41
CA ASP A 42 13.86 4.93 -12.17
C ASP A 42 13.41 6.40 -12.09
N GLY A 43 13.76 7.07 -10.99
CA GLY A 43 13.48 8.49 -10.76
C GLY A 43 12.03 8.77 -10.31
N VAL A 44 11.47 7.94 -9.44
CA VAL A 44 10.09 8.10 -8.93
C VAL A 44 10.05 9.15 -7.82
N SER A 45 9.14 10.13 -7.96
CA SER A 45 8.92 11.19 -7.00
C SER A 45 7.42 11.35 -6.70
N PHE A 46 7.06 11.45 -5.41
CA PHE A 46 5.68 11.71 -4.93
C PHE A 46 5.69 12.12 -3.45
N THR A 47 4.53 12.57 -2.99
CA THR A 47 4.32 12.98 -1.58
C THR A 47 3.10 12.26 -1.02
N LEU A 48 3.20 11.77 0.22
CA LEU A 48 2.08 11.21 0.98
C LEU A 48 1.66 12.19 2.08
N ARG A 49 0.38 12.52 2.11
CA ARG A 49 -0.20 13.50 3.02
C ARG A 49 -1.03 12.83 4.11
N ARG A 50 -1.04 13.42 5.28
CA ARG A 50 -1.82 12.95 6.43
C ARG A 50 -3.31 12.90 6.09
N GLY A 51 -3.96 11.79 6.44
CA GLY A 51 -5.39 11.58 6.19
C GLY A 51 -5.78 11.46 4.72
N ARG A 52 -4.80 11.32 3.80
CA ARG A 52 -5.04 11.16 2.35
C ARG A 52 -4.57 9.81 1.85
N THR A 53 -5.27 9.34 0.81
CA THR A 53 -4.93 8.10 0.09
C THR A 53 -4.30 8.45 -1.25
N LEU A 54 -3.05 8.01 -1.43
CA LEU A 54 -2.39 7.95 -2.74
C LEU A 54 -2.52 6.54 -3.31
N CYS A 55 -3.26 6.38 -4.40
CA CYS A 55 -3.30 5.13 -5.13
C CYS A 55 -2.16 5.06 -6.15
N VAL A 56 -1.36 4.00 -6.10
CA VAL A 56 -0.29 3.71 -7.07
C VAL A 56 -0.75 2.61 -7.99
N VAL A 57 -0.90 2.92 -9.28
CA VAL A 57 -1.48 2.04 -10.29
C VAL A 57 -0.52 1.76 -11.44
N GLY A 58 -0.79 0.72 -12.20
CA GLY A 58 -0.03 0.30 -13.38
C GLY A 58 0.00 -1.22 -13.50
N GLU A 59 0.49 -1.73 -14.63
CA GLU A 59 0.60 -3.17 -14.89
C GLU A 59 1.54 -3.90 -13.92
N SER A 60 1.45 -5.24 -13.89
CA SER A 60 2.41 -6.06 -13.16
C SER A 60 3.83 -5.79 -13.69
N GLY A 61 4.79 -5.66 -12.78
CA GLY A 61 6.18 -5.33 -13.14
C GLY A 61 6.45 -3.84 -13.39
N SER A 62 5.48 -2.93 -13.24
CA SER A 62 5.71 -1.48 -13.41
C SER A 62 6.53 -0.82 -12.28
N GLY A 63 6.85 -1.55 -11.19
CA GLY A 63 7.70 -1.08 -10.10
C GLY A 63 6.96 -0.66 -8.82
N LYS A 64 5.64 -0.80 -8.74
CA LYS A 64 4.80 -0.38 -7.59
C LYS A 64 5.25 -1.01 -6.26
N SER A 65 5.25 -2.34 -6.18
CA SER A 65 5.64 -3.07 -4.96
C SER A 65 7.13 -2.86 -4.63
N VAL A 66 8.00 -2.68 -5.65
CA VAL A 66 9.40 -2.35 -5.42
C VAL A 66 9.54 -0.96 -4.81
N THR A 67 8.73 0.02 -5.24
CA THR A 67 8.67 1.36 -4.62
C THR A 67 8.28 1.26 -3.14
N ALA A 68 7.21 0.51 -2.81
CA ALA A 68 6.78 0.27 -1.45
C ALA A 68 7.86 -0.40 -0.58
N ARG A 69 8.48 -1.46 -1.09
CA ARG A 69 9.56 -2.17 -0.41
C ARG A 69 10.82 -1.30 -0.23
N SER A 70 11.09 -0.39 -1.19
CA SER A 70 12.19 0.56 -1.08
C SER A 70 11.99 1.54 0.08
N ILE A 71 10.78 2.06 0.29
CA ILE A 71 10.46 2.95 1.42
C ILE A 71 10.84 2.29 2.76
N LEU A 72 10.51 1.03 2.92
CA LEU A 72 10.83 0.25 4.11
C LEU A 72 12.24 -0.36 4.10
N GLN A 73 13.02 -0.19 3.03
CA GLN A 73 14.33 -0.82 2.86
C GLN A 73 14.31 -2.35 3.03
N ILE A 74 13.27 -3.01 2.47
CA ILE A 74 13.09 -4.47 2.46
C ILE A 74 13.13 -5.03 1.04
N VAL A 75 13.86 -4.35 0.14
CA VAL A 75 14.08 -4.85 -1.22
C VAL A 75 14.90 -6.13 -1.17
N ASP A 76 14.39 -7.19 -1.80
CA ASP A 76 15.05 -8.48 -1.85
C ASP A 76 16.34 -8.43 -2.67
N ALA A 77 17.37 -9.16 -2.22
CA ALA A 77 18.61 -9.30 -2.97
C ALA A 77 18.32 -9.98 -4.34
N PRO A 78 18.98 -9.55 -5.41
CA PRO A 78 20.11 -8.62 -5.49
C PRO A 78 19.72 -7.14 -5.64
N GLY A 79 18.45 -6.79 -5.45
CA GLY A 79 17.94 -5.42 -5.55
C GLY A 79 18.57 -4.48 -4.52
N ARG A 80 18.77 -3.23 -4.91
CA ARG A 80 19.28 -2.18 -4.03
C ARG A 80 18.81 -0.81 -4.45
N ILE A 81 18.59 0.07 -3.47
CA ILE A 81 18.36 1.49 -3.70
C ILE A 81 19.69 2.12 -4.06
N VAL A 82 19.75 2.81 -5.20
CA VAL A 82 20.97 3.39 -5.75
C VAL A 82 20.93 4.91 -5.84
N GLY A 83 19.77 5.52 -5.63
CA GLY A 83 19.60 6.98 -5.66
C GLY A 83 18.28 7.44 -5.10
N GLY A 84 18.16 8.76 -4.93
CA GLY A 84 16.98 9.44 -4.41
C GLY A 84 16.99 9.65 -2.90
N ALA A 85 15.91 10.26 -2.41
CA ALA A 85 15.67 10.52 -0.99
C ALA A 85 14.25 10.10 -0.61
N MET A 86 14.06 9.64 0.63
CA MET A 86 12.76 9.26 1.19
C MET A 86 12.65 9.86 2.60
N VAL A 87 12.07 11.06 2.69
CA VAL A 87 12.03 11.84 3.93
C VAL A 87 10.72 11.59 4.66
N LEU A 88 10.80 10.91 5.80
CA LEU A 88 9.68 10.72 6.73
C LEU A 88 9.61 11.91 7.67
N HIS A 89 8.47 12.60 7.70
CA HIS A 89 8.17 13.72 8.59
C HIS A 89 7.33 13.25 9.77
N ARG A 90 7.74 13.58 10.98
CA ARG A 90 7.04 13.19 12.21
C ARG A 90 6.19 14.33 12.77
N PRO A 91 5.18 14.01 13.60
CA PRO A 91 4.34 15.03 14.23
C PRO A 91 5.08 16.00 15.14
N ASP A 92 6.24 15.62 15.68
CA ASP A 92 7.10 16.44 16.52
C ASP A 92 7.98 17.44 15.73
N GLY A 93 7.81 17.50 14.41
CA GLY A 93 8.58 18.34 13.50
C GLY A 93 9.93 17.76 13.09
N SER A 94 10.35 16.62 13.66
CA SER A 94 11.57 15.94 13.23
C SER A 94 11.37 15.20 11.89
N SER A 95 12.45 14.99 11.16
CA SER A 95 12.43 14.23 9.93
C SER A 95 13.63 13.30 9.82
N VAL A 96 13.48 12.23 9.03
CA VAL A 96 14.54 11.28 8.74
C VAL A 96 14.51 10.86 7.28
N ASP A 97 15.66 10.89 6.63
CA ASP A 97 15.80 10.36 5.28
C ASP A 97 16.06 8.85 5.36
N LEU A 98 15.05 8.08 5.01
CA LEU A 98 15.07 6.61 5.07
C LEU A 98 16.10 6.04 4.09
N ALA A 99 16.38 6.71 2.95
CA ALA A 99 17.35 6.26 1.96
C ALA A 99 18.79 6.21 2.52
N LYS A 100 19.09 7.05 3.52
CA LYS A 100 20.40 7.12 4.17
C LYS A 100 20.58 6.10 5.30
N LEU A 101 19.51 5.43 5.73
CA LEU A 101 19.59 4.45 6.80
C LEU A 101 20.10 3.11 6.26
N HIS A 102 20.96 2.46 7.05
CA HIS A 102 21.35 1.08 6.72
C HIS A 102 20.16 0.12 6.94
N PRO A 103 19.85 -0.83 6.01
CA PRO A 103 18.68 -1.71 6.10
C PRO A 103 18.57 -2.55 7.38
N ARG A 104 19.68 -2.75 8.09
CA ARG A 104 19.74 -3.50 9.36
C ARG A 104 19.96 -2.60 10.59
N SER A 105 19.92 -1.28 10.44
CA SER A 105 20.11 -0.35 11.56
C SER A 105 18.95 -0.40 12.56
N ARG A 106 19.22 0.00 13.81
CA ARG A 106 18.15 0.15 14.80
C ARG A 106 17.13 1.21 14.41
N GLN A 107 17.56 2.26 13.68
CA GLN A 107 16.70 3.36 13.26
C GLN A 107 15.63 2.89 12.27
N ILE A 108 16.00 2.17 11.19
CA ILE A 108 15.00 1.69 10.23
C ILE A 108 14.09 0.62 10.86
N ARG A 109 14.61 -0.21 11.78
CA ARG A 109 13.79 -1.19 12.52
C ARG A 109 12.78 -0.52 13.45
N ALA A 110 13.10 0.67 13.99
CA ALA A 110 12.17 1.45 14.79
C ALA A 110 11.07 2.10 13.94
N VAL A 111 11.33 2.37 12.65
CA VAL A 111 10.33 2.91 11.70
C VAL A 111 9.38 1.81 11.24
N ARG A 112 9.91 0.62 10.89
CA ARG A 112 9.12 -0.52 10.40
C ARG A 112 8.13 -1.00 11.45
N GLY A 113 6.85 -1.08 11.09
CA GLY A 113 5.76 -1.56 11.93
C GLY A 113 5.30 -0.56 13.00
N ARG A 114 6.11 0.44 13.35
CA ARG A 114 5.74 1.46 14.34
C ARG A 114 5.29 2.78 13.68
N GLU A 115 6.09 3.33 12.77
CA GLU A 115 5.81 4.61 12.10
C GLU A 115 5.23 4.38 10.70
N ILE A 116 5.74 3.37 9.99
CA ILE A 116 5.25 2.91 8.68
C ILE A 116 4.92 1.43 8.79
N ALA A 117 3.67 1.08 8.54
CA ALA A 117 3.22 -0.30 8.45
C ALA A 117 2.97 -0.71 7.00
N MET A 118 3.01 -2.02 6.73
CA MET A 118 2.75 -2.57 5.41
C MET A 118 1.83 -3.79 5.49
N ILE A 119 0.82 -3.78 4.63
CA ILE A 119 -0.01 -4.94 4.28
C ILE A 119 0.57 -5.50 2.99
N PHE A 120 0.99 -6.77 3.02
CA PHE A 120 1.57 -7.45 1.86
C PHE A 120 0.49 -8.09 1.01
N GLN A 121 0.80 -8.34 -0.26
CA GLN A 121 -0.11 -8.87 -1.27
C GLN A 121 -0.74 -10.21 -0.89
N GLU A 122 -0.04 -11.06 -0.14
CA GLU A 122 -0.54 -12.39 0.25
C GLU A 122 -0.64 -12.52 1.78
N PRO A 123 -1.86 -12.60 2.34
CA PRO A 123 -2.04 -12.82 3.79
C PRO A 123 -1.43 -14.13 4.28
N MET A 124 -1.41 -15.15 3.41
CA MET A 124 -0.87 -16.48 3.74
C MET A 124 0.63 -16.49 3.96
N SER A 125 1.37 -15.62 3.27
CA SER A 125 2.82 -15.50 3.40
C SER A 125 3.23 -14.58 4.56
N SER A 126 2.30 -13.72 5.02
CA SER A 126 2.57 -12.70 6.04
C SER A 126 2.22 -13.14 7.45
N LEU A 127 1.29 -14.09 7.61
CA LEU A 127 0.88 -14.61 8.90
C LEU A 127 1.49 -16.00 9.14
N SER A 128 2.10 -16.19 10.31
CA SER A 128 2.65 -17.48 10.70
C SER A 128 1.54 -18.51 10.95
N PRO A 129 1.57 -19.70 10.31
CA PRO A 129 0.58 -20.72 10.57
C PRO A 129 0.77 -21.45 11.89
N VAL A 130 1.95 -21.35 12.51
CA VAL A 130 2.31 -22.08 13.74
C VAL A 130 2.24 -21.22 15.00
N HIS A 131 1.82 -19.94 14.87
CA HIS A 131 1.59 -19.05 16.01
C HIS A 131 0.13 -18.61 16.04
N THR A 132 -0.40 -18.37 17.23
CA THR A 132 -1.75 -17.84 17.39
C THR A 132 -1.82 -16.40 16.87
N VAL A 133 -3.03 -15.91 16.57
CA VAL A 133 -3.25 -14.51 16.22
C VAL A 133 -2.75 -13.59 17.33
N GLY A 134 -3.04 -13.95 18.58
CA GLY A 134 -2.62 -13.19 19.75
C GLY A 134 -1.11 -13.12 19.89
N ASP A 135 -0.39 -14.23 19.65
CA ASP A 135 1.07 -14.23 19.73
C ASP A 135 1.68 -13.24 18.73
N GLN A 136 1.19 -13.27 17.48
CA GLN A 136 1.74 -12.43 16.40
C GLN A 136 1.46 -10.93 16.64
N ILE A 137 0.26 -10.55 17.03
CA ILE A 137 -0.09 -9.13 17.28
C ILE A 137 0.57 -8.64 18.57
N THR A 138 0.56 -9.45 19.65
CA THR A 138 1.16 -9.05 20.93
C THR A 138 2.67 -8.94 20.85
N GLU A 139 3.35 -9.72 19.99
CA GLU A 139 4.78 -9.57 19.73
C GLU A 139 5.10 -8.16 19.20
N VAL A 140 4.35 -7.68 18.22
CA VAL A 140 4.50 -6.32 17.65
C VAL A 140 4.32 -5.26 18.74
N LEU A 141 3.26 -5.36 19.54
CA LEU A 141 2.97 -4.42 20.63
C LEU A 141 4.07 -4.39 21.69
N ARG A 142 4.58 -5.55 22.06
CA ARG A 142 5.65 -5.67 23.06
C ARG A 142 7.00 -5.18 22.53
N LEU A 143 7.30 -5.50 21.26
CA LEU A 143 8.57 -5.11 20.64
C LEU A 143 8.67 -3.59 20.45
N HIS A 144 7.60 -2.97 19.94
CA HIS A 144 7.62 -1.56 19.55
C HIS A 144 7.13 -0.59 20.62
N LEU A 145 6.20 -1.01 21.48
CA LEU A 145 5.60 -0.16 22.51
C LEU A 145 6.02 -0.54 23.94
N GLY A 146 6.79 -1.62 24.11
CA GLY A 146 7.27 -2.06 25.44
C GLY A 146 6.14 -2.53 26.38
N MET A 147 4.98 -2.92 25.84
CA MET A 147 3.84 -3.35 26.63
C MET A 147 4.13 -4.65 27.40
N SER A 148 3.60 -4.77 28.61
CA SER A 148 3.57 -6.04 29.34
C SER A 148 2.66 -7.05 28.60
N LYS A 149 2.82 -8.35 28.91
CA LYS A 149 1.99 -9.40 28.27
C LYS A 149 0.50 -9.17 28.47
N ALA A 150 0.07 -8.74 29.65
CA ALA A 150 -1.33 -8.46 29.96
C ALA A 150 -1.86 -7.24 29.17
N GLN A 151 -1.10 -6.15 29.13
CA GLN A 151 -1.46 -4.96 28.34
C GLN A 151 -1.54 -5.26 26.86
N ALA A 152 -0.55 -5.98 26.30
CA ALA A 152 -0.53 -6.35 24.89
C ALA A 152 -1.73 -7.24 24.52
N ARG A 153 -2.11 -8.21 25.40
CA ARG A 153 -3.29 -9.05 25.19
C ARG A 153 -4.59 -8.23 25.17
N ALA A 154 -4.78 -7.34 26.13
CA ALA A 154 -5.96 -6.47 26.17
C ALA A 154 -6.04 -5.59 24.90
N ARG A 155 -4.92 -4.95 24.51
CA ARG A 155 -4.84 -4.14 23.29
C ARG A 155 -5.09 -4.96 22.02
N CYS A 156 -4.60 -6.20 21.97
CA CYS A 156 -4.86 -7.11 20.85
C CYS A 156 -6.36 -7.40 20.68
N ILE A 157 -7.07 -7.65 21.77
CA ILE A 157 -8.53 -7.85 21.74
C ILE A 157 -9.26 -6.61 21.19
N GLU A 158 -8.86 -5.41 21.65
CA GLU A 158 -9.41 -4.16 21.12
C GLU A 158 -9.16 -4.00 19.60
N LEU A 159 -7.93 -4.27 19.14
CA LEU A 159 -7.56 -4.20 17.72
C LEU A 159 -8.37 -5.19 16.87
N LEU A 160 -8.55 -6.42 17.34
CA LEU A 160 -9.37 -7.42 16.65
C LEU A 160 -10.84 -6.97 16.59
N GLY A 161 -11.35 -6.30 17.62
CA GLY A 161 -12.68 -5.68 17.61
C GLY A 161 -12.78 -4.53 16.60
N GLN A 162 -11.76 -3.67 16.50
CA GLN A 162 -11.73 -2.55 15.54
C GLN A 162 -11.78 -3.02 14.08
N VAL A 163 -11.21 -4.19 13.78
CA VAL A 163 -11.27 -4.80 12.46
C VAL A 163 -12.46 -5.77 12.29
N GLU A 164 -13.44 -5.70 13.22
CA GLU A 164 -14.69 -6.47 13.16
C GLU A 164 -14.51 -7.99 13.16
N ILE A 165 -13.49 -8.49 13.86
CA ILE A 165 -13.39 -9.91 14.15
C ILE A 165 -14.43 -10.29 15.21
N PRO A 166 -15.32 -11.26 14.94
CA PRO A 166 -16.35 -11.66 15.90
C PRO A 166 -15.70 -12.39 17.09
N ARG A 167 -16.16 -12.08 18.31
CA ARG A 167 -15.69 -12.69 19.57
C ARG A 167 -14.16 -12.67 19.71
N PRO A 168 -13.53 -11.47 19.72
CA PRO A 168 -12.07 -11.32 19.68
C PRO A 168 -11.37 -12.00 20.86
N GLU A 169 -12.02 -12.11 22.04
CA GLU A 169 -11.51 -12.79 23.23
C GLU A 169 -11.27 -14.30 23.01
N GLN A 170 -12.03 -14.91 22.12
CA GLN A 170 -11.88 -16.33 21.75
C GLN A 170 -10.94 -16.52 20.57
N VAL A 171 -10.99 -15.56 19.61
CA VAL A 171 -10.21 -15.62 18.37
C VAL A 171 -8.73 -15.39 18.61
N ILE A 172 -8.38 -14.59 19.62
CA ILE A 172 -6.99 -14.28 19.95
C ILE A 172 -6.10 -15.53 20.16
N ASP A 173 -6.67 -16.62 20.67
CA ASP A 173 -5.96 -17.88 20.96
C ASP A 173 -6.03 -18.90 19.80
N ARG A 174 -6.63 -18.52 18.65
CA ARG A 174 -6.73 -19.39 17.47
C ARG A 174 -5.57 -19.19 16.51
N TYR A 175 -5.35 -20.20 15.66
CA TYR A 175 -4.36 -20.17 14.61
C TYR A 175 -4.94 -19.59 13.32
N THR A 176 -4.07 -18.97 12.51
CA THR A 176 -4.49 -18.26 11.28
C THR A 176 -5.05 -19.18 10.21
N PHE A 177 -4.67 -20.46 10.18
CA PHE A 177 -5.22 -21.43 9.23
C PHE A 177 -6.70 -21.77 9.48
N GLU A 178 -7.23 -21.48 10.68
CA GLU A 178 -8.64 -21.69 11.01
C GLU A 178 -9.57 -20.61 10.41
N PHE A 179 -9.04 -19.58 9.77
CA PHE A 179 -9.77 -18.42 9.32
C PHE A 179 -10.01 -18.42 7.81
N SER A 180 -11.14 -17.82 7.39
CA SER A 180 -11.39 -17.45 5.99
C SER A 180 -10.37 -16.43 5.48
N GLY A 181 -10.29 -16.25 4.16
CA GLY A 181 -9.43 -15.25 3.54
C GLY A 181 -9.67 -13.83 4.08
N GLY A 182 -10.93 -13.41 4.14
CA GLY A 182 -11.31 -12.10 4.69
C GLY A 182 -10.96 -11.94 6.18
N MET A 183 -11.13 -12.98 7.00
CA MET A 183 -10.71 -12.93 8.40
C MET A 183 -9.19 -12.81 8.55
N ARG A 184 -8.40 -13.52 7.74
CA ARG A 184 -6.93 -13.39 7.73
C ARG A 184 -6.52 -11.98 7.32
N GLN A 185 -7.19 -11.40 6.33
CA GLN A 185 -6.95 -10.04 5.90
C GLN A 185 -7.23 -9.03 7.03
N ARG A 186 -8.35 -9.18 7.75
CA ARG A 186 -8.68 -8.35 8.92
C ARG A 186 -7.64 -8.49 10.04
N VAL A 187 -7.15 -9.70 10.32
CA VAL A 187 -6.06 -9.93 11.29
C VAL A 187 -4.76 -9.25 10.85
N MET A 188 -4.41 -9.31 9.55
CA MET A 188 -3.23 -8.63 9.02
C MET A 188 -3.36 -7.11 9.11
N ILE A 189 -4.55 -6.55 8.85
CA ILE A 189 -4.84 -5.14 9.07
C ILE A 189 -4.68 -4.79 10.55
N ALA A 190 -5.25 -5.56 11.49
CA ALA A 190 -5.10 -5.35 12.92
C ALA A 190 -3.62 -5.34 13.35
N MET A 191 -2.84 -6.28 12.85
CA MET A 191 -1.40 -6.36 13.13
C MET A 191 -0.64 -5.14 12.58
N SER A 192 -0.96 -4.69 11.36
CA SER A 192 -0.33 -3.52 10.76
C SER A 192 -0.65 -2.22 11.51
N LEU A 193 -1.85 -2.12 12.09
CA LEU A 193 -2.28 -0.95 12.85
C LEU A 193 -1.94 -1.00 14.34
N ALA A 194 -1.31 -2.08 14.82
CA ALA A 194 -1.04 -2.29 16.24
C ALA A 194 -0.34 -1.11 16.93
N CYS A 195 0.56 -0.44 16.23
CA CYS A 195 1.34 0.69 16.74
C CYS A 195 0.80 2.07 16.35
N ASN A 196 -0.40 2.18 15.76
CA ASN A 196 -0.98 3.42 15.23
C ASN A 196 0.02 4.15 14.27
N PRO A 197 0.40 3.54 13.15
CA PRO A 197 1.38 4.10 12.23
C PRO A 197 0.88 5.41 11.61
N SER A 198 1.81 6.31 11.26
CA SER A 198 1.49 7.53 10.51
C SER A 198 1.27 7.27 9.02
N LEU A 199 1.80 6.15 8.51
CA LEU A 199 1.67 5.70 7.12
C LEU A 199 1.35 4.20 7.06
N LEU A 200 0.29 3.86 6.35
CA LEU A 200 -0.03 2.50 5.95
C LEU A 200 0.28 2.32 4.45
N ILE A 201 1.11 1.36 4.11
CA ILE A 201 1.33 0.90 2.73
C ILE A 201 0.51 -0.37 2.55
N ALA A 202 -0.44 -0.38 1.63
CA ALA A 202 -1.27 -1.53 1.31
C ALA A 202 -0.94 -2.00 -0.11
N ASP A 203 -0.18 -3.09 -0.23
CA ASP A 203 0.26 -3.66 -1.51
C ASP A 203 -0.71 -4.75 -1.94
N GLU A 204 -1.63 -4.40 -2.84
CA GLU A 204 -2.72 -5.24 -3.35
C GLU A 204 -3.53 -5.96 -2.24
N PRO A 205 -4.04 -5.25 -1.24
CA PRO A 205 -4.58 -5.85 -0.02
C PRO A 205 -5.89 -6.62 -0.23
N THR A 206 -6.53 -6.50 -1.36
CA THR A 206 -7.81 -7.16 -1.69
C THR A 206 -7.68 -8.22 -2.79
N THR A 207 -6.47 -8.45 -3.30
CA THR A 207 -6.23 -9.49 -4.30
C THR A 207 -6.60 -10.86 -3.73
N ALA A 208 -7.32 -11.67 -4.52
CA ALA A 208 -7.87 -12.99 -4.16
C ALA A 208 -9.04 -12.98 -3.14
N LEU A 209 -9.68 -11.84 -2.91
CA LEU A 209 -10.95 -11.76 -2.19
C LEU A 209 -12.12 -11.68 -3.18
N ASP A 210 -13.28 -12.17 -2.75
CA ASP A 210 -14.52 -11.94 -3.50
C ASP A 210 -14.96 -10.46 -3.40
N VAL A 211 -15.82 -10.02 -4.33
CA VAL A 211 -16.23 -8.61 -4.46
C VAL A 211 -16.83 -8.04 -3.18
N THR A 212 -17.65 -8.84 -2.47
CA THR A 212 -18.29 -8.40 -1.22
C THR A 212 -17.26 -8.19 -0.13
N THR A 213 -16.40 -9.17 0.08
CA THR A 213 -15.31 -9.07 1.07
C THR A 213 -14.33 -7.96 0.72
N GLN A 214 -14.04 -7.74 -0.58
CA GLN A 214 -13.21 -6.61 -1.03
C GLN A 214 -13.80 -5.28 -0.60
N ALA A 215 -15.09 -5.02 -0.86
CA ALA A 215 -15.76 -3.79 -0.47
C ALA A 215 -15.71 -3.57 1.05
N GLU A 216 -15.98 -4.62 1.85
CA GLU A 216 -15.88 -4.56 3.32
C GLU A 216 -14.46 -4.16 3.79
N ILE A 217 -13.41 -4.70 3.16
CA ILE A 217 -12.01 -4.38 3.51
C ILE A 217 -11.66 -2.94 3.12
N LEU A 218 -12.14 -2.45 1.98
CA LEU A 218 -11.92 -1.07 1.57
C LEU A 218 -12.59 -0.09 2.54
N ASP A 219 -13.85 -0.32 2.91
CA ASP A 219 -14.57 0.48 3.90
C ASP A 219 -13.88 0.44 5.27
N LEU A 220 -13.38 -0.73 5.68
CA LEU A 220 -12.61 -0.88 6.90
C LEU A 220 -11.35 0.01 6.88
N ILE A 221 -10.57 -0.01 5.80
CA ILE A 221 -9.35 0.80 5.66
C ILE A 221 -9.70 2.29 5.69
N LYS A 222 -10.74 2.74 4.96
CA LYS A 222 -11.20 4.14 4.96
C LYS A 222 -11.59 4.60 6.37
N ARG A 223 -12.38 3.81 7.09
CA ARG A 223 -12.81 4.11 8.45
C ARG A 223 -11.63 4.22 9.42
N LEU A 224 -10.69 3.26 9.35
CA LEU A 224 -9.49 3.27 10.20
C LEU A 224 -8.55 4.43 9.84
N GLN A 225 -8.44 4.78 8.57
CA GLN A 225 -7.71 5.97 8.12
C GLN A 225 -8.28 7.25 8.73
N ALA A 226 -9.59 7.44 8.64
CA ALA A 226 -10.28 8.60 9.21
C ALA A 226 -10.12 8.65 10.74
N GLN A 227 -10.22 7.50 11.42
CA GLN A 227 -10.09 7.40 12.87
C GLN A 227 -8.68 7.75 13.37
N HIS A 228 -7.64 7.31 12.66
CA HIS A 228 -6.24 7.47 13.07
C HIS A 228 -5.54 8.66 12.40
N GLY A 229 -6.16 9.27 11.38
CA GLY A 229 -5.56 10.35 10.61
C GLY A 229 -4.29 9.95 9.85
N MET A 230 -4.10 8.66 9.58
CA MET A 230 -2.90 8.15 8.89
C MET A 230 -2.95 8.44 7.39
N ALA A 231 -1.77 8.55 6.76
CA ALA A 231 -1.65 8.51 5.31
C ALA A 231 -1.78 7.06 4.82
N VAL A 232 -2.35 6.87 3.62
CA VAL A 232 -2.43 5.55 2.99
C VAL A 232 -1.77 5.61 1.62
N MET A 233 -0.83 4.70 1.36
CA MET A 233 -0.34 4.37 0.02
C MET A 233 -0.97 3.06 -0.39
N PHE A 234 -1.89 3.11 -1.34
CA PHE A 234 -2.66 1.93 -1.78
C PHE A 234 -2.19 1.50 -3.16
N ILE A 235 -1.65 0.32 -3.29
CA ILE A 235 -1.20 -0.24 -4.56
C ILE A 235 -2.27 -1.20 -5.07
N THR A 236 -2.72 -0.98 -6.30
CA THR A 236 -3.67 -1.87 -6.97
C THR A 236 -3.54 -1.76 -8.50
N HIS A 237 -4.05 -2.73 -9.20
CA HIS A 237 -4.30 -2.68 -10.65
C HIS A 237 -5.79 -2.51 -10.98
N ASP A 238 -6.66 -2.50 -9.97
CA ASP A 238 -8.10 -2.34 -10.12
C ASP A 238 -8.49 -0.86 -10.07
N MET A 239 -8.87 -0.30 -11.22
CA MET A 239 -9.26 1.11 -11.35
C MET A 239 -10.60 1.41 -10.68
N GLY A 240 -11.49 0.41 -10.52
CA GLY A 240 -12.73 0.56 -9.75
C GLY A 240 -12.42 0.85 -8.28
N VAL A 241 -11.48 0.11 -7.69
CA VAL A 241 -10.98 0.37 -6.34
C VAL A 241 -10.37 1.76 -6.24
N VAL A 242 -9.57 2.17 -7.23
CA VAL A 242 -8.96 3.52 -7.25
C VAL A 242 -10.01 4.62 -7.21
N ALA A 243 -11.03 4.52 -8.07
CA ALA A 243 -12.12 5.50 -8.12
C ALA A 243 -12.87 5.62 -6.78
N GLU A 244 -12.91 4.53 -6.01
CA GLU A 244 -13.62 4.47 -4.74
C GLU A 244 -12.83 5.09 -3.57
N ILE A 245 -11.49 4.89 -3.51
CA ILE A 245 -10.71 5.21 -2.30
C ILE A 245 -9.67 6.31 -2.49
N ALA A 246 -9.28 6.65 -3.73
CA ALA A 246 -8.17 7.55 -3.96
C ALA A 246 -8.53 9.02 -3.77
N ASP A 247 -7.66 9.79 -3.11
CA ASP A 247 -7.61 11.25 -3.21
C ASP A 247 -6.71 11.66 -4.38
N GLU A 248 -5.56 10.99 -4.51
CA GLU A 248 -4.56 11.21 -5.55
C GLU A 248 -4.17 9.88 -6.20
N VAL A 249 -3.78 9.93 -7.46
CA VAL A 249 -3.36 8.76 -8.23
C VAL A 249 -1.96 8.99 -8.78
N LEU A 250 -1.14 7.94 -8.74
CA LEU A 250 0.19 7.88 -9.33
C LEU A 250 0.24 6.71 -10.31
N VAL A 251 0.36 6.99 -11.59
CA VAL A 251 0.41 5.98 -12.65
C VAL A 251 1.88 5.63 -12.93
N MET A 252 2.24 4.36 -12.75
CA MET A 252 3.58 3.86 -12.99
C MET A 252 3.64 2.96 -14.22
N TYR A 253 4.67 3.16 -15.04
CA TYR A 253 4.97 2.36 -16.21
C TYR A 253 6.48 2.17 -16.35
N HIS A 254 6.95 0.92 -16.46
CA HIS A 254 8.39 0.57 -16.58
C HIS A 254 9.29 1.31 -15.57
N GLY A 255 8.92 1.31 -14.30
CA GLY A 255 9.70 1.90 -13.22
C GLY A 255 9.62 3.42 -13.10
N LYS A 256 8.82 4.09 -13.92
CA LYS A 256 8.67 5.56 -13.94
C LYS A 256 7.24 5.98 -13.64
N VAL A 257 7.10 7.16 -13.08
CA VAL A 257 5.82 7.86 -13.02
C VAL A 257 5.55 8.47 -14.40
N VAL A 258 4.42 8.13 -15.00
CA VAL A 258 4.01 8.65 -16.30
C VAL A 258 2.89 9.68 -16.20
N GLU A 259 2.11 9.63 -15.12
CA GLU A 259 1.08 10.61 -14.80
C GLU A 259 0.79 10.58 -13.29
N GLY A 260 0.34 11.69 -12.72
CA GLY A 260 -0.08 11.78 -11.32
C GLY A 260 -0.87 13.04 -11.04
N GLY A 261 -1.76 12.99 -10.07
CA GLY A 261 -2.59 14.11 -9.65
C GLY A 261 -3.86 13.68 -8.91
N PRO A 262 -4.79 14.62 -8.68
CA PRO A 262 -6.10 14.33 -8.10
C PRO A 262 -6.84 13.25 -8.91
N VAL A 263 -7.56 12.36 -8.22
CA VAL A 263 -8.27 11.23 -8.84
C VAL A 263 -9.18 11.70 -9.96
N ASP A 264 -9.97 12.75 -9.74
CA ASP A 264 -10.90 13.30 -10.74
C ASP A 264 -10.18 13.74 -12.02
N GLN A 265 -9.01 14.38 -11.89
CA GLN A 265 -8.23 14.83 -13.04
C GLN A 265 -7.69 13.64 -13.85
N VAL A 266 -7.13 12.62 -13.18
CA VAL A 266 -6.55 11.45 -13.84
C VAL A 266 -7.63 10.63 -14.54
N PHE A 267 -8.84 10.50 -13.95
CA PHE A 267 -9.92 9.71 -14.53
C PHE A 267 -10.65 10.44 -15.69
N HIS A 268 -10.95 11.72 -15.51
CA HIS A 268 -11.78 12.46 -16.48
C HIS A 268 -10.98 13.20 -17.54
N ALA A 269 -9.71 13.53 -17.28
CA ALA A 269 -8.86 14.26 -18.20
C ALA A 269 -7.43 13.69 -18.26
N PRO A 270 -7.24 12.36 -18.46
CA PRO A 270 -5.92 11.75 -18.52
C PRO A 270 -5.11 12.33 -19.69
N GLN A 271 -3.85 12.70 -19.42
CA GLN A 271 -2.97 13.27 -20.43
C GLN A 271 -2.12 12.19 -21.11
N ASN A 272 -1.63 11.21 -20.33
CA ASN A 272 -0.75 10.18 -20.85
C ASN A 272 -1.54 9.10 -21.62
N ALA A 273 -0.99 8.64 -22.76
CA ALA A 273 -1.61 7.60 -23.57
C ALA A 273 -1.79 6.26 -22.84
N TYR A 274 -0.82 5.90 -21.97
CA TYR A 274 -0.90 4.69 -21.17
C TYR A 274 -2.01 4.79 -20.11
N THR A 275 -2.19 5.94 -19.47
CA THR A 275 -3.29 6.18 -18.51
C THR A 275 -4.64 6.05 -19.20
N LYS A 276 -4.78 6.63 -20.40
CA LYS A 276 -6.01 6.50 -21.24
C LYS A 276 -6.32 5.05 -21.54
N MET A 277 -5.30 4.26 -21.87
CA MET A 277 -5.44 2.83 -22.15
C MET A 277 -5.89 2.06 -20.90
N LEU A 278 -5.27 2.32 -19.74
CA LEU A 278 -5.64 1.67 -18.47
C LEU A 278 -7.11 1.94 -18.11
N ILE A 279 -7.54 3.20 -18.14
CA ILE A 279 -8.93 3.59 -17.81
C ILE A 279 -9.89 2.99 -18.83
N GLY A 280 -9.57 3.08 -20.13
CA GLY A 280 -10.39 2.55 -21.20
C GLY A 280 -10.59 1.03 -21.17
N SER A 281 -9.67 0.28 -20.58
CA SER A 281 -9.81 -1.18 -20.41
C SER A 281 -10.88 -1.55 -19.37
N VAL A 282 -11.02 -0.75 -18.32
CA VAL A 282 -12.04 -0.96 -17.28
C VAL A 282 -13.45 -0.66 -17.80
N LEU A 283 -13.62 0.48 -18.48
CA LEU A 283 -14.92 0.86 -19.06
C LEU A 283 -15.45 -0.18 -20.06
N LYS A 284 -14.56 -0.84 -20.80
CA LYS A 284 -14.95 -1.94 -21.70
C LYS A 284 -15.44 -3.17 -20.94
N LEU A 285 -14.78 -3.54 -19.85
CA LEU A 285 -15.18 -4.68 -19.02
C LEU A 285 -16.54 -4.45 -18.35
N GLU A 286 -16.79 -3.25 -17.84
CA GLU A 286 -18.09 -2.88 -17.26
C GLU A 286 -19.20 -2.93 -18.30
N HIS A 287 -18.97 -2.38 -19.49
CA HIS A 287 -19.94 -2.41 -20.58
C HIS A 287 -20.21 -3.85 -21.09
N GLU A 288 -19.18 -4.69 -21.19
CA GLU A 288 -19.34 -6.11 -21.51
C GLU A 288 -20.07 -6.90 -20.39
N ALA A 289 -19.85 -6.55 -19.13
CA ALA A 289 -20.56 -7.16 -18.00
C ALA A 289 -22.04 -6.77 -18.01
N GLU A 290 -22.38 -5.50 -18.28
CA GLU A 290 -23.76 -5.05 -18.44
C GLU A 290 -24.46 -5.76 -19.62
N ILE A 291 -23.78 -5.90 -20.75
CA ILE A 291 -24.31 -6.63 -21.91
C ILE A 291 -24.56 -8.09 -21.56
N ARG A 292 -23.68 -8.74 -20.79
CA ARG A 292 -23.88 -10.15 -20.35
C ARG A 292 -25.06 -10.30 -19.40
N GLN A 293 -25.27 -9.36 -18.47
CA GLN A 293 -26.40 -9.39 -17.55
C GLN A 293 -27.75 -9.21 -18.26
N HIS A 294 -27.79 -8.48 -19.40
CA HIS A 294 -28.99 -8.27 -20.20
C HIS A 294 -29.21 -9.32 -21.31
N ARG A 295 -28.28 -10.27 -21.49
CA ARG A 295 -28.50 -11.41 -22.37
C ARG A 295 -29.51 -12.35 -21.73
N LYS A 296 -30.74 -12.42 -22.31
CA LYS A 296 -31.71 -13.47 -22.01
C LYS A 296 -31.04 -14.84 -22.21
N PRO A 297 -31.34 -15.84 -21.33
CA PRO A 297 -30.89 -17.20 -21.57
C PRO A 297 -31.34 -17.62 -22.98
N ILE A 298 -30.42 -18.18 -23.76
CA ILE A 298 -30.79 -18.86 -25.01
C ILE A 298 -31.54 -20.12 -24.54
N GLU A 299 -32.86 -20.14 -24.69
CA GLU A 299 -33.63 -21.38 -24.58
C GLU A 299 -33.12 -22.31 -25.69
N ALA A 300 -32.30 -23.27 -25.32
CA ALA A 300 -31.93 -24.35 -26.20
C ALA A 300 -33.18 -25.21 -26.39
N GLU A 301 -33.85 -25.04 -27.52
CA GLU A 301 -34.82 -26.04 -28.00
C GLU A 301 -34.05 -27.38 -28.19
N VAL A 302 -34.22 -28.27 -27.23
CA VAL A 302 -33.77 -29.66 -27.39
C VAL A 302 -34.71 -30.32 -28.41
N PRO A 303 -34.21 -30.73 -29.58
CA PRO A 303 -35.07 -31.42 -30.53
C PRO A 303 -35.56 -32.75 -29.89
N PRO A 304 -36.82 -33.15 -30.14
CA PRO A 304 -37.36 -34.38 -29.60
C PRO A 304 -36.52 -35.57 -30.05
N VAL A 305 -36.14 -36.44 -29.11
CA VAL A 305 -35.54 -37.73 -29.39
C VAL A 305 -36.62 -38.55 -30.13
N LEU A 306 -36.37 -38.88 -31.39
CA LEU A 306 -37.20 -39.82 -32.15
C LEU A 306 -36.82 -41.24 -31.66
N ASP A 307 -37.81 -41.97 -31.13
CA ASP A 307 -37.75 -43.40 -30.81
C ASP A 307 -37.58 -44.25 -32.06
#